data_4bb45658e2128ebbcd13ca5d8bf318a9
#
_entry.id   4bb45658e2128ebbcd13ca5d8bf318a9
#
_cell.length_a   1.000
_cell.length_b   1.000
_cell.length_c   1.000
_cell.angle_alpha   90.00
_cell.angle_beta   90.00
_cell.angle_gamma   90.00
#
_symmetry.space_group_name_H-M   'P 1'
#
loop_
_entity.id
_entity.type
_entity.pdbx_description
1 polymer ?
#
loop_
_entity_poly.entity_id
_entity_poly.type
_entity_poly.pdbx_seq_one_letter_code
_entity_poly.pdbx_strand_id
1 'polypeptide(L)'
;MIKYKAKNSLKSPRFAGVKTFMRMEHVVTTDDIDFAVVGIPYDTCASFRVGTRLGPAAIRDASALAAKPFNGPLNVGIFDWCSGVDYGDLGSVPGYIEESFELITEGMLPFFEKGIVPVAMGGDHSVTLPELRACAKVNGPVALIHFDAHYDTIHEYFGKPYNHGTPFYHAAKEGLVDTSKSIQVGIREGLYGPEDLTNSTDLGYQVLRADECHKMGMEAVLKAIRARVGSAKAFLTFDIDFLDPAYAPGTGTPVPGGFTTAQALELVRGLADLNIVGYDVVE
;
A
#
# COMPACT_ATOMS: atom_id res chain seq x y z
N MET A 1 -6.44 -23.57 13.10
CA MET A 1 -7.57 -24.01 12.22
C MET A 1 -8.09 -22.79 11.50
N ILE A 2 -8.24 -22.83 10.17
CA ILE A 2 -8.73 -21.68 9.40
C ILE A 2 -10.20 -21.42 9.77
N LYS A 3 -10.46 -20.24 10.35
CA LYS A 3 -11.80 -19.87 10.85
C LYS A 3 -12.57 -19.05 9.82
N TYR A 4 -11.95 -18.04 9.25
CA TYR A 4 -12.59 -17.11 8.32
C TYR A 4 -12.06 -17.30 6.89
N LYS A 5 -12.96 -17.27 5.91
CA LYS A 5 -12.63 -17.45 4.48
C LYS A 5 -13.68 -16.80 3.58
N ALA A 6 -13.35 -16.68 2.30
CA ALA A 6 -14.29 -16.15 1.31
C ALA A 6 -15.47 -17.10 1.03
N LYS A 7 -16.62 -16.51 0.70
CA LYS A 7 -17.82 -17.26 0.27
C LYS A 7 -17.57 -18.02 -1.03
N ASN A 8 -18.03 -19.26 -1.10
CA ASN A 8 -17.90 -20.08 -2.29
C ASN A 8 -18.77 -19.54 -3.44
N SER A 9 -18.12 -19.03 -4.48
CA SER A 9 -18.79 -18.45 -5.65
C SER A 9 -19.50 -19.44 -6.55
N LEU A 10 -19.31 -20.75 -6.35
CA LEU A 10 -20.07 -21.80 -7.04
C LEU A 10 -21.42 -22.06 -6.34
N LYS A 11 -21.57 -21.67 -5.08
CA LYS A 11 -22.80 -21.84 -4.30
C LYS A 11 -23.64 -20.57 -4.19
N SER A 12 -23.06 -19.41 -4.45
CA SER A 12 -23.73 -18.11 -4.36
C SER A 12 -23.18 -17.18 -5.46
N PRO A 13 -24.03 -16.55 -6.29
CA PRO A 13 -23.58 -15.69 -7.36
C PRO A 13 -22.80 -14.48 -6.83
N ARG A 14 -21.78 -14.04 -7.58
CA ARG A 14 -20.84 -12.99 -7.17
C ARG A 14 -21.49 -11.61 -7.00
N PHE A 15 -22.58 -11.36 -7.69
CA PHE A 15 -23.34 -10.12 -7.58
C PHE A 15 -24.24 -10.04 -6.35
N ALA A 16 -24.40 -11.14 -5.60
CA ALA A 16 -25.33 -11.22 -4.47
C ALA A 16 -24.62 -11.08 -3.11
N GLY A 17 -25.29 -10.43 -2.19
CA GLY A 17 -24.88 -10.25 -0.80
C GLY A 17 -24.18 -8.93 -0.52
N VAL A 18 -23.68 -8.77 0.71
CA VAL A 18 -22.92 -7.61 1.14
C VAL A 18 -21.58 -7.57 0.39
N LYS A 19 -21.20 -6.40 -0.08
CA LYS A 19 -19.92 -6.16 -0.80
C LYS A 19 -18.79 -6.11 0.20
N THR A 20 -17.98 -7.16 0.21
CA THR A 20 -16.73 -7.26 0.97
C THR A 20 -15.59 -7.64 0.04
N PHE A 21 -14.34 -7.36 0.42
CA PHE A 21 -13.19 -7.72 -0.39
C PHE A 21 -13.16 -9.22 -0.69
N MET A 22 -13.14 -9.58 -1.97
CA MET A 22 -13.21 -10.98 -2.45
C MET A 22 -14.32 -11.83 -1.81
N ARG A 23 -15.39 -11.20 -1.34
CA ARG A 23 -16.51 -11.84 -0.61
C ARG A 23 -16.07 -12.55 0.67
N MET A 24 -15.03 -12.06 1.32
CA MET A 24 -14.60 -12.49 2.65
C MET A 24 -15.68 -12.15 3.69
N GLU A 25 -15.60 -12.75 4.84
CA GLU A 25 -16.51 -12.41 5.94
C GLU A 25 -16.14 -11.00 6.46
N HIS A 26 -17.15 -10.14 6.61
CA HIS A 26 -17.00 -8.87 7.31
C HIS A 26 -17.11 -9.10 8.80
N VAL A 27 -15.99 -8.97 9.50
CA VAL A 27 -15.94 -9.17 10.96
C VAL A 27 -14.91 -8.20 11.54
N VAL A 28 -15.36 -7.37 12.48
CA VAL A 28 -14.49 -6.49 13.25
C VAL A 28 -13.87 -7.28 14.39
N THR A 29 -12.75 -7.93 14.13
CA THR A 29 -12.04 -8.78 15.09
C THR A 29 -10.54 -8.81 14.82
N THR A 30 -9.77 -9.05 15.87
CA THR A 30 -8.35 -9.40 15.79
C THR A 30 -8.06 -10.78 16.38
N ASP A 31 -9.10 -11.61 16.54
CA ASP A 31 -8.97 -12.96 17.09
C ASP A 31 -9.08 -14.00 15.98
N ASP A 32 -8.20 -14.99 15.99
CA ASP A 32 -8.16 -16.12 15.06
C ASP A 32 -8.04 -15.73 13.58
N ILE A 33 -7.30 -14.64 13.29
CA ILE A 33 -6.99 -14.18 11.94
C ILE A 33 -5.48 -13.99 11.73
N ASP A 34 -5.01 -14.26 10.53
CA ASP A 34 -3.63 -14.06 10.11
C ASP A 34 -3.45 -12.75 9.33
N PHE A 35 -4.50 -12.30 8.63
CA PHE A 35 -4.52 -11.02 7.93
C PHE A 35 -5.90 -10.35 7.98
N ALA A 36 -5.91 -9.04 7.81
CA ALA A 36 -7.12 -8.23 7.73
C ALA A 36 -7.08 -7.30 6.52
N VAL A 37 -8.14 -7.27 5.72
CA VAL A 37 -8.34 -6.25 4.70
C VAL A 37 -9.05 -5.06 5.34
N VAL A 38 -8.45 -3.86 5.24
CA VAL A 38 -8.88 -2.66 5.97
C VAL A 38 -9.04 -1.51 4.99
N GLY A 39 -10.13 -0.77 5.05
CA GLY A 39 -10.30 0.47 4.27
C GLY A 39 -9.88 1.70 5.06
N ILE A 40 -9.25 2.66 4.36
CA ILE A 40 -8.88 3.97 4.92
C ILE A 40 -9.41 5.07 3.97
N PRO A 41 -10.70 5.41 4.03
CA PRO A 41 -11.37 6.31 3.08
C PRO A 41 -11.08 7.79 3.39
N TYR A 42 -9.86 8.26 3.11
CA TYR A 42 -9.41 9.62 3.36
C TYR A 42 -8.66 10.18 2.14
N ASP A 43 -9.00 11.39 1.65
CA ASP A 43 -8.36 12.00 0.48
C ASP A 43 -8.35 13.53 0.51
N THR A 44 -8.45 14.13 1.70
CA THR A 44 -8.48 15.60 1.82
C THR A 44 -7.10 16.23 1.71
N CYS A 45 -6.07 15.45 1.50
CA CYS A 45 -4.69 15.90 1.31
C CYS A 45 -4.17 15.75 -0.11
N ALA A 46 -5.02 15.37 -1.07
CA ALA A 46 -4.67 15.33 -2.48
C ALA A 46 -4.46 16.76 -3.05
N SER A 47 -3.39 16.92 -3.84
CA SER A 47 -3.00 18.22 -4.41
C SER A 47 -3.72 18.58 -5.71
N PHE A 48 -4.35 17.60 -6.37
CA PHE A 48 -5.01 17.83 -7.67
C PHE A 48 -6.40 17.20 -7.74
N ARG A 49 -6.56 15.93 -8.10
CA ARG A 49 -7.86 15.27 -8.16
C ARG A 49 -8.15 14.55 -6.86
N VAL A 50 -9.38 14.65 -6.39
CA VAL A 50 -9.88 13.92 -5.22
C VAL A 50 -10.81 12.78 -5.65
N GLY A 51 -11.12 11.87 -4.76
CA GLY A 51 -12.06 10.75 -5.00
C GLY A 51 -11.54 9.42 -4.49
N THR A 52 -10.26 9.35 -4.08
CA THR A 52 -9.64 8.12 -3.59
C THR A 52 -10.27 7.61 -2.29
N ARG A 53 -10.96 8.48 -1.52
CA ARG A 53 -11.84 8.07 -0.40
C ARG A 53 -12.89 7.05 -0.79
N LEU A 54 -13.25 6.95 -2.07
CA LEU A 54 -14.19 5.96 -2.59
C LEU A 54 -13.50 4.67 -3.02
N GLY A 55 -12.16 4.63 -3.02
CA GLY A 55 -11.33 3.51 -3.41
C GLY A 55 -11.67 2.21 -2.66
N PRO A 56 -11.72 2.20 -1.32
CA PRO A 56 -12.03 0.99 -0.56
C PRO A 56 -13.37 0.36 -0.97
N ALA A 57 -14.41 1.17 -1.16
CA ALA A 57 -15.73 0.69 -1.59
C ALA A 57 -15.69 0.15 -3.03
N ALA A 58 -15.02 0.84 -3.94
CA ALA A 58 -14.88 0.43 -5.35
C ALA A 58 -14.06 -0.87 -5.49
N ILE A 59 -12.97 -1.00 -4.73
CA ILE A 59 -12.14 -2.21 -4.70
C ILE A 59 -12.94 -3.40 -4.17
N ARG A 60 -13.72 -3.24 -3.09
CA ARG A 60 -14.60 -4.29 -2.58
C ARG A 60 -15.59 -4.75 -3.62
N ASP A 61 -16.25 -3.84 -4.32
CA ASP A 61 -17.21 -4.19 -5.38
C ASP A 61 -16.53 -4.94 -6.54
N ALA A 62 -15.43 -4.40 -7.07
CA ALA A 62 -14.68 -4.99 -8.16
C ALA A 62 -14.07 -6.36 -7.78
N SER A 63 -13.62 -6.51 -6.54
CA SER A 63 -12.97 -7.73 -6.04
C SER A 63 -13.87 -8.97 -6.04
N ALA A 64 -15.20 -8.78 -6.09
CA ALA A 64 -16.14 -9.89 -6.22
C ALA A 64 -15.90 -10.72 -7.49
N LEU A 65 -15.37 -10.11 -8.57
CA LEU A 65 -14.94 -10.82 -9.77
C LEU A 65 -13.73 -11.72 -9.53
N ALA A 66 -12.79 -11.26 -8.69
CA ALA A 66 -11.57 -11.98 -8.32
C ALA A 66 -11.78 -13.02 -7.20
N ALA A 67 -13.01 -13.15 -6.66
CA ALA A 67 -13.35 -14.04 -5.53
C ALA A 67 -13.21 -15.54 -5.86
N LYS A 68 -12.01 -15.92 -6.28
CA LYS A 68 -11.55 -17.31 -6.47
C LYS A 68 -10.33 -17.48 -5.58
N PRO A 69 -10.43 -18.23 -4.48
CA PRO A 69 -9.39 -18.25 -3.44
C PRO A 69 -8.11 -18.98 -3.86
N PHE A 70 -8.10 -19.66 -5.01
CA PHE A 70 -6.93 -20.36 -5.54
C PHE A 70 -6.22 -19.49 -6.57
N ASN A 71 -4.95 -19.17 -6.28
CA ASN A 71 -4.07 -18.43 -7.18
C ASN A 71 -3.32 -19.42 -8.09
N GLY A 72 -3.75 -19.53 -9.36
CA GLY A 72 -3.15 -20.46 -10.31
C GLY A 72 -1.65 -20.22 -10.58
N PRO A 73 -1.19 -18.99 -10.85
CA PRO A 73 0.22 -18.69 -11.07
C PRO A 73 1.15 -19.07 -9.90
N LEU A 74 0.67 -18.93 -8.66
CA LEU A 74 1.42 -19.29 -7.45
C LEU A 74 1.12 -20.70 -6.95
N ASN A 75 0.13 -21.37 -7.56
CA ASN A 75 -0.33 -22.71 -7.15
C ASN A 75 -0.68 -22.79 -5.65
N VAL A 76 -1.39 -21.76 -5.11
CA VAL A 76 -1.73 -21.67 -3.70
C VAL A 76 -3.19 -21.30 -3.49
N GLY A 77 -3.86 -21.96 -2.57
CA GLY A 77 -5.15 -21.57 -2.02
C GLY A 77 -4.93 -20.75 -0.75
N ILE A 78 -5.30 -19.47 -0.76
CA ILE A 78 -5.03 -18.55 0.36
C ILE A 78 -5.65 -19.10 1.66
N PHE A 79 -6.92 -19.50 1.61
CA PHE A 79 -7.65 -20.01 2.78
C PHE A 79 -7.37 -21.48 3.12
N ASP A 80 -6.38 -22.10 2.49
CA ASP A 80 -5.83 -23.38 2.94
C ASP A 80 -4.76 -23.16 4.02
N TRP A 81 -4.21 -21.94 4.11
CA TRP A 81 -3.09 -21.57 4.96
C TRP A 81 -3.41 -20.43 5.94
N CYS A 82 -4.21 -19.46 5.54
CA CYS A 82 -4.46 -18.23 6.28
C CYS A 82 -5.94 -18.00 6.55
N SER A 83 -6.26 -17.53 7.75
CA SER A 83 -7.57 -17.02 8.15
C SER A 83 -7.60 -15.51 7.96
N GLY A 84 -8.58 -14.98 7.23
CA GLY A 84 -8.63 -13.54 6.95
C GLY A 84 -10.05 -12.99 6.88
N VAL A 85 -10.18 -11.72 7.23
CA VAL A 85 -11.45 -10.99 7.25
C VAL A 85 -11.38 -9.70 6.45
N ASP A 86 -12.52 -9.23 5.95
CA ASP A 86 -12.72 -7.83 5.64
C ASP A 86 -13.11 -7.12 6.94
N TYR A 87 -12.19 -6.34 7.49
CA TYR A 87 -12.40 -5.66 8.77
C TYR A 87 -13.38 -4.49 8.67
N GLY A 88 -13.58 -3.97 7.45
CA GLY A 88 -14.30 -2.72 7.20
C GLY A 88 -13.36 -1.53 7.10
N ASP A 89 -13.86 -0.34 7.38
CA ASP A 89 -13.10 0.89 7.26
C ASP A 89 -12.72 1.45 8.64
N LEU A 90 -11.52 2.03 8.71
CA LEU A 90 -11.09 2.82 9.87
C LEU A 90 -11.74 4.21 9.86
N GLY A 91 -11.80 4.81 11.04
CA GLY A 91 -12.30 6.16 11.20
C GLY A 91 -11.38 7.21 10.58
N SER A 92 -11.98 8.26 10.01
CA SER A 92 -11.30 9.46 9.59
C SER A 92 -12.19 10.68 9.80
N VAL A 93 -11.59 11.86 9.92
CA VAL A 93 -12.31 13.14 10.06
C VAL A 93 -12.05 13.97 8.80
N PRO A 94 -13.02 14.09 7.87
CA PRO A 94 -12.81 14.82 6.62
C PRO A 94 -12.38 16.27 6.87
N GLY A 95 -11.24 16.68 6.26
CA GLY A 95 -10.68 18.01 6.42
C GLY A 95 -9.75 18.22 7.63
N TYR A 96 -9.60 17.21 8.49
CA TYR A 96 -8.76 17.28 9.69
C TYR A 96 -7.76 16.13 9.68
N ILE A 97 -6.55 16.41 9.18
CA ILE A 97 -5.55 15.37 8.91
C ILE A 97 -4.95 14.82 10.19
N GLU A 98 -4.66 15.68 11.20
CA GLU A 98 -4.04 15.23 12.43
C GLU A 98 -4.97 14.27 13.19
N GLU A 99 -6.25 14.62 13.34
CA GLU A 99 -7.24 13.73 13.96
C GLU A 99 -7.43 12.43 13.18
N SER A 100 -7.40 12.50 11.84
CA SER A 100 -7.49 11.32 11.00
C SER A 100 -6.26 10.42 11.19
N PHE A 101 -5.06 10.99 11.29
CA PHE A 101 -3.83 10.24 11.54
C PHE A 101 -3.85 9.54 12.90
N GLU A 102 -4.38 10.19 13.93
CA GLU A 102 -4.56 9.57 15.26
C GLU A 102 -5.49 8.34 15.15
N LEU A 103 -6.67 8.51 14.56
CA LEU A 103 -7.65 7.43 14.39
C LEU A 103 -7.11 6.26 13.57
N ILE A 104 -6.40 6.55 12.47
CA ILE A 104 -5.78 5.50 11.64
C ILE A 104 -4.69 4.76 12.42
N THR A 105 -3.81 5.51 13.11
CA THR A 105 -2.73 4.90 13.91
C THR A 105 -3.30 4.00 15.00
N GLU A 106 -4.31 4.46 15.75
CA GLU A 106 -4.98 3.69 16.78
C GLU A 106 -5.70 2.46 16.22
N GLY A 107 -6.35 2.60 15.06
CA GLY A 107 -7.07 1.51 14.40
C GLY A 107 -6.15 0.43 13.81
N MET A 108 -4.95 0.81 13.33
CA MET A 108 -3.96 -0.12 12.78
C MET A 108 -3.14 -0.85 13.85
N LEU A 109 -2.91 -0.21 14.99
CA LEU A 109 -2.00 -0.73 16.03
C LEU A 109 -2.36 -2.16 16.51
N PRO A 110 -3.63 -2.53 16.76
CA PRO A 110 -3.99 -3.87 17.23
C PRO A 110 -3.59 -5.00 16.28
N PHE A 111 -3.53 -4.74 14.97
CA PHE A 111 -3.09 -5.76 14.00
C PHE A 111 -1.62 -6.07 14.21
N PHE A 112 -0.77 -5.06 14.28
CA PHE A 112 0.67 -5.24 14.49
C PHE A 112 0.98 -5.85 15.85
N GLU A 113 0.29 -5.43 16.92
CA GLU A 113 0.46 -5.98 18.28
C GLU A 113 0.17 -7.48 18.36
N LYS A 114 -0.76 -7.98 17.54
CA LYS A 114 -1.12 -9.40 17.46
C LYS A 114 -0.39 -10.16 16.35
N GLY A 115 0.49 -9.51 15.61
CA GLY A 115 1.21 -10.13 14.49
C GLY A 115 0.32 -10.45 13.28
N ILE A 116 -0.81 -9.77 13.17
CA ILE A 116 -1.73 -9.85 12.03
C ILE A 116 -1.20 -8.94 10.93
N VAL A 117 -1.22 -9.39 9.68
CA VAL A 117 -0.78 -8.59 8.54
C VAL A 117 -1.96 -7.75 8.00
N PRO A 118 -1.95 -6.42 8.16
CA PRO A 118 -2.94 -5.57 7.52
C PRO A 118 -2.66 -5.46 6.02
N VAL A 119 -3.73 -5.47 5.22
CA VAL A 119 -3.75 -5.16 3.80
C VAL A 119 -4.71 -3.99 3.63
N ALA A 120 -4.17 -2.77 3.66
CA ALA A 120 -4.98 -1.57 3.62
C ALA A 120 -5.36 -1.19 2.18
N MET A 121 -6.55 -0.65 2.04
CA MET A 121 -7.05 -0.02 0.82
C MET A 121 -7.23 1.46 1.16
N GLY A 122 -6.31 2.28 0.66
CA GLY A 122 -6.28 3.68 1.02
C GLY A 122 -7.23 4.55 0.23
N GLY A 123 -7.19 5.69 0.66
CA GLY A 123 -7.38 6.99 0.14
C GLY A 123 -6.12 7.52 -0.51
N ASP A 124 -5.81 8.78 -0.24
CA ASP A 124 -4.56 9.41 -0.72
C ASP A 124 -3.33 8.89 0.04
N HIS A 125 -2.13 9.06 -0.52
CA HIS A 125 -0.89 8.48 0.02
C HIS A 125 -0.51 8.99 1.42
N SER A 126 -1.12 10.07 1.92
CA SER A 126 -0.87 10.56 3.27
C SER A 126 -1.24 9.53 4.35
N VAL A 127 -2.16 8.60 4.06
CA VAL A 127 -2.62 7.59 5.02
C VAL A 127 -1.53 6.57 5.40
N THR A 128 -0.51 6.41 4.57
CA THR A 128 0.61 5.50 4.84
C THR A 128 1.46 5.97 6.04
N LEU A 129 1.53 7.27 6.30
CA LEU A 129 2.29 7.78 7.46
C LEU A 129 1.74 7.27 8.81
N PRO A 130 0.44 7.40 9.13
CA PRO A 130 -0.12 6.84 10.35
C PRO A 130 -0.07 5.30 10.41
N GLU A 131 -0.14 4.60 9.26
CA GLU A 131 0.09 3.15 9.21
C GLU A 131 1.51 2.79 9.63
N LEU A 132 2.51 3.51 9.11
CA LEU A 132 3.91 3.34 9.49
C LEU A 132 4.16 3.70 10.96
N ARG A 133 3.46 4.70 11.52
CA ARG A 133 3.52 5.02 12.97
C ARG A 133 3.05 3.82 13.82
N ALA A 134 1.93 3.21 13.45
CA ALA A 134 1.43 2.00 14.12
C ALA A 134 2.38 0.82 13.94
N CYS A 135 2.87 0.60 12.72
CA CYS A 135 3.79 -0.48 12.38
C CYS A 135 5.10 -0.38 13.17
N ALA A 136 5.74 0.79 13.14
CA ALA A 136 7.04 1.02 13.78
C ALA A 136 6.97 0.96 15.30
N LYS A 137 5.84 1.32 15.91
CA LYS A 137 5.63 1.21 17.36
C LYS A 137 5.80 -0.22 17.87
N VAL A 138 5.50 -1.23 17.04
CA VAL A 138 5.58 -2.65 17.40
C VAL A 138 6.83 -3.31 16.80
N ASN A 139 7.15 -2.99 15.56
CA ASN A 139 8.21 -3.68 14.81
C ASN A 139 9.56 -2.98 14.87
N GLY A 140 9.62 -1.75 15.40
CA GLY A 140 10.74 -0.84 15.18
C GLY A 140 10.74 -0.30 13.74
N PRO A 141 11.78 0.46 13.36
CA PRO A 141 11.91 0.94 11.98
C PRO A 141 11.90 -0.20 10.96
N VAL A 142 11.00 -0.13 9.97
CA VAL A 142 10.87 -1.14 8.93
C VAL A 142 11.53 -0.67 7.62
N ALA A 143 11.90 -1.59 6.74
CA ALA A 143 12.22 -1.25 5.37
C ALA A 143 10.94 -0.82 4.63
N LEU A 144 10.99 0.24 3.84
CA LEU A 144 9.89 0.65 2.96
C LEU A 144 10.15 0.14 1.55
N ILE A 145 9.17 -0.56 0.97
CA ILE A 145 9.13 -0.88 -0.45
C ILE A 145 8.02 -0.02 -1.05
N HIS A 146 8.41 0.99 -1.81
CA HIS A 146 7.51 2.02 -2.33
C HIS A 146 7.44 1.93 -3.86
N PHE A 147 6.28 1.56 -4.40
CA PHE A 147 5.98 1.57 -5.83
C PHE A 147 5.13 2.79 -6.15
N ASP A 148 5.62 3.69 -7.01
CA ASP A 148 5.00 4.99 -7.24
C ASP A 148 5.58 5.67 -8.50
N ALA A 149 4.86 6.64 -9.03
CA ALA A 149 5.39 7.62 -9.98
C ALA A 149 6.14 8.76 -9.27
N HIS A 150 5.83 9.03 -7.99
CA HIS A 150 6.27 10.16 -7.19
C HIS A 150 7.23 9.76 -6.09
N TYR A 151 8.02 10.72 -5.60
CA TYR A 151 8.91 10.49 -4.47
C TYR A 151 8.19 10.50 -3.13
N ASP A 152 7.18 11.36 -2.99
CA ASP A 152 6.43 11.60 -1.73
C ASP A 152 7.34 11.92 -0.53
N THR A 153 8.45 12.61 -0.83
CA THR A 153 9.46 13.05 0.14
C THR A 153 9.58 14.56 0.23
N ILE A 154 8.56 15.29 -0.20
CA ILE A 154 8.47 16.75 -0.02
C ILE A 154 8.29 17.04 1.48
N HIS A 155 9.02 18.00 2.03
CA HIS A 155 8.98 18.27 3.47
C HIS A 155 7.70 19.01 3.92
N GLU A 156 7.14 19.86 3.07
CA GLU A 156 5.88 20.57 3.27
C GLU A 156 5.25 20.92 1.92
N TYR A 157 3.93 21.04 1.88
CA TYR A 157 3.18 21.43 0.70
C TYR A 157 2.13 22.46 1.08
N PHE A 158 2.02 23.56 0.31
CA PHE A 158 1.13 24.69 0.63
C PHE A 158 1.33 25.29 2.04
N GLY A 159 2.57 25.24 2.57
CA GLY A 159 2.90 25.69 3.92
C GLY A 159 2.34 24.77 5.02
N LYS A 160 2.08 23.50 4.71
CA LYS A 160 1.58 22.47 5.63
C LYS A 160 2.48 21.24 5.59
N PRO A 161 2.78 20.65 6.78
CA PRO A 161 3.69 19.49 6.84
C PRO A 161 3.09 18.22 6.26
N TYR A 162 1.78 18.02 6.37
CA TYR A 162 1.12 16.78 5.96
C TYR A 162 0.30 16.97 4.70
N ASN A 163 0.60 16.14 3.70
CA ASN A 163 -0.03 16.07 2.39
C ASN A 163 0.27 14.71 1.78
N HIS A 164 -0.40 14.31 0.68
CA HIS A 164 -0.10 13.03 0.04
C HIS A 164 1.34 12.94 -0.51
N GLY A 165 1.97 14.08 -0.87
CA GLY A 165 3.37 14.12 -1.33
C GLY A 165 4.43 14.19 -0.21
N THR A 166 4.06 14.01 1.07
CA THR A 166 4.99 14.22 2.19
C THR A 166 5.24 13.02 3.11
N PRO A 167 4.51 11.88 3.00
CA PRO A 167 4.54 10.84 4.03
C PRO A 167 5.92 10.26 4.27
N PHE A 168 6.73 10.08 3.25
CA PHE A 168 8.03 9.41 3.40
C PHE A 168 9.15 10.34 3.87
N TYR A 169 8.99 11.65 3.69
CA TYR A 169 9.84 12.61 4.40
C TYR A 169 9.63 12.49 5.91
N HIS A 170 8.36 12.54 6.35
CA HIS A 170 8.03 12.45 7.77
C HIS A 170 8.36 11.07 8.34
N ALA A 171 8.10 9.98 7.62
CA ALA A 171 8.46 8.63 8.04
C ALA A 171 9.97 8.49 8.30
N ALA A 172 10.82 9.08 7.45
CA ALA A 172 12.27 9.10 7.66
C ALA A 172 12.65 9.97 8.87
N LYS A 173 12.07 11.17 8.99
CA LYS A 173 12.40 12.11 10.09
C LYS A 173 11.91 11.62 11.45
N GLU A 174 10.79 10.93 11.51
CA GLU A 174 10.25 10.30 12.72
C GLU A 174 10.96 8.96 13.06
N GLY A 175 11.84 8.46 12.17
CA GLY A 175 12.54 7.20 12.39
C GLY A 175 11.63 5.97 12.31
N LEU A 176 10.54 6.05 11.53
CA LEU A 176 9.58 4.96 11.36
C LEU A 176 10.09 3.92 10.37
N VAL A 177 10.96 4.33 9.47
CA VAL A 177 11.56 3.49 8.42
C VAL A 177 13.09 3.48 8.51
N ASP A 178 13.69 2.33 8.25
CA ASP A 178 15.13 2.22 8.00
C ASP A 178 15.38 2.60 6.54
N THR A 179 15.67 3.87 6.30
CA THR A 179 15.90 4.39 4.95
C THR A 179 17.05 3.70 4.24
N SER A 180 18.06 3.20 5.00
CA SER A 180 19.20 2.46 4.42
C SER A 180 18.81 1.11 3.82
N LYS A 181 17.62 0.58 4.15
CA LYS A 181 17.04 -0.64 3.62
C LYS A 181 15.78 -0.40 2.79
N SER A 182 15.40 0.86 2.62
CA SER A 182 14.20 1.25 1.90
C SER A 182 14.49 1.58 0.44
N ILE A 183 13.50 1.34 -0.43
CA ILE A 183 13.63 1.53 -1.87
C ILE A 183 12.33 2.08 -2.46
N GLN A 184 12.47 3.06 -3.36
CA GLN A 184 11.41 3.65 -4.17
C GLN A 184 11.59 3.19 -5.62
N VAL A 185 10.53 2.72 -6.25
CA VAL A 185 10.56 2.06 -7.57
C VAL A 185 9.50 2.67 -8.48
N GLY A 186 9.90 3.09 -9.67
CA GLY A 186 8.98 3.59 -10.69
C GLY A 186 8.93 5.10 -10.83
N ILE A 187 9.75 5.80 -10.07
CA ILE A 187 9.77 7.27 -9.98
C ILE A 187 10.00 7.92 -11.35
N ARG A 188 9.11 8.86 -11.73
CA ARG A 188 9.16 9.52 -13.04
C ARG A 188 8.46 10.88 -13.09
N GLU A 189 8.09 11.42 -11.93
CA GLU A 189 7.45 12.74 -11.84
C GLU A 189 8.31 13.87 -12.37
N GLY A 190 7.67 14.99 -12.75
CA GLY A 190 8.34 16.26 -13.00
C GLY A 190 8.75 16.92 -11.69
N LEU A 191 9.89 17.57 -11.68
CA LEU A 191 10.49 18.22 -10.51
C LEU A 191 10.32 19.73 -10.59
N TYR A 192 10.28 20.41 -9.45
CA TYR A 192 10.25 21.87 -9.36
C TYR A 192 11.65 22.48 -9.56
N GLY A 193 12.70 21.76 -9.17
CA GLY A 193 14.09 22.18 -9.34
C GLY A 193 15.06 20.99 -9.33
N PRO A 194 16.34 21.23 -9.67
CA PRO A 194 17.35 20.18 -9.67
C PRO A 194 17.65 19.61 -8.29
N GLU A 195 17.37 20.35 -7.23
CA GLU A 195 17.49 19.93 -5.84
C GLU A 195 16.57 18.77 -5.49
N ASP A 196 15.41 18.68 -6.13
CA ASP A 196 14.45 17.60 -5.88
C ASP A 196 14.99 16.21 -6.31
N LEU A 197 15.98 16.20 -7.21
CA LEU A 197 16.60 14.95 -7.64
C LEU A 197 17.25 14.14 -6.51
N THR A 198 17.67 14.81 -5.44
CA THR A 198 18.41 14.17 -4.34
C THR A 198 17.60 14.09 -3.04
N ASN A 199 16.44 14.73 -2.95
CA ASN A 199 15.63 14.76 -1.71
C ASN A 199 15.44 13.38 -1.08
N SER A 200 15.08 12.38 -1.85
CA SER A 200 14.90 11.00 -1.34
C SER A 200 16.22 10.32 -0.99
N THR A 201 17.24 10.48 -1.84
CA THR A 201 18.56 9.86 -1.60
C THR A 201 19.29 10.51 -0.44
N ASP A 202 19.10 11.80 -0.20
CA ASP A 202 19.66 12.53 0.96
C ASP A 202 19.00 12.08 2.28
N LEU A 203 17.76 11.59 2.23
CA LEU A 203 17.11 10.91 3.34
C LEU A 203 17.61 9.45 3.52
N GLY A 204 18.33 8.89 2.55
CA GLY A 204 18.89 7.56 2.58
C GLY A 204 18.13 6.50 1.77
N TYR A 205 17.03 6.85 1.10
CA TYR A 205 16.30 5.92 0.22
C TYR A 205 17.13 5.56 -1.02
N GLN A 206 17.01 4.33 -1.47
CA GLN A 206 17.43 3.96 -2.83
C GLN A 206 16.27 4.28 -3.78
N VAL A 207 16.58 4.90 -4.90
CA VAL A 207 15.59 5.25 -5.93
C VAL A 207 15.90 4.50 -7.22
N LEU A 208 14.89 3.84 -7.79
CA LEU A 208 14.91 3.27 -9.13
C LEU A 208 13.90 4.03 -9.99
N ARG A 209 14.38 4.78 -10.95
CA ARG A 209 13.52 5.53 -11.87
C ARG A 209 12.84 4.59 -12.86
N ALA A 210 11.66 4.96 -13.35
CA ALA A 210 10.90 4.14 -14.29
C ALA A 210 11.72 3.80 -15.56
N ASP A 211 12.43 4.77 -16.14
CA ASP A 211 13.25 4.54 -17.32
C ASP A 211 14.42 3.57 -17.09
N GLU A 212 14.98 3.55 -15.89
CA GLU A 212 15.99 2.57 -15.47
C GLU A 212 15.36 1.18 -15.31
N CYS A 213 14.22 1.10 -14.63
CA CYS A 213 13.48 -0.16 -14.45
C CYS A 213 13.10 -0.80 -15.79
N HIS A 214 12.62 -0.01 -16.76
CA HIS A 214 12.28 -0.50 -18.09
C HIS A 214 13.50 -1.05 -18.85
N LYS A 215 14.67 -0.43 -18.69
CA LYS A 215 15.94 -0.91 -19.29
C LYS A 215 16.47 -2.16 -18.59
N MET A 216 16.35 -2.24 -17.25
CA MET A 216 16.84 -3.37 -16.45
C MET A 216 15.99 -4.62 -16.63
N GLY A 217 14.69 -4.46 -16.78
CA GLY A 217 13.71 -5.55 -16.72
C GLY A 217 13.33 -5.94 -15.28
N MET A 218 12.14 -6.54 -15.13
CA MET A 218 11.52 -6.77 -13.81
C MET A 218 12.32 -7.72 -12.91
N GLU A 219 13.00 -8.72 -13.48
CA GLU A 219 13.88 -9.61 -12.71
C GLU A 219 15.04 -8.87 -12.02
N ALA A 220 15.67 -7.94 -12.73
CA ALA A 220 16.75 -7.14 -12.15
C ALA A 220 16.23 -6.14 -11.12
N VAL A 221 15.04 -5.56 -11.32
CA VAL A 221 14.35 -4.72 -10.33
C VAL A 221 14.06 -5.53 -9.06
N LEU A 222 13.50 -6.72 -9.16
CA LEU A 222 13.26 -7.62 -8.02
C LEU A 222 14.55 -7.96 -7.27
N LYS A 223 15.63 -8.23 -8.00
CA LYS A 223 16.94 -8.49 -7.39
C LYS A 223 17.46 -7.27 -6.61
N ALA A 224 17.27 -6.06 -7.14
CA ALA A 224 17.66 -4.82 -6.46
C ALA A 224 16.83 -4.59 -5.18
N ILE A 225 15.50 -4.80 -5.23
CA ILE A 225 14.62 -4.70 -4.05
C ILE A 225 15.08 -5.69 -2.97
N ARG A 226 15.26 -6.97 -3.32
CA ARG A 226 15.71 -8.00 -2.36
C ARG A 226 17.08 -7.69 -1.76
N ALA A 227 18.01 -7.20 -2.57
CA ALA A 227 19.34 -6.82 -2.09
C ALA A 227 19.29 -5.64 -1.11
N ARG A 228 18.39 -4.68 -1.36
CA ARG A 228 18.22 -3.51 -0.51
C ARG A 228 17.54 -3.84 0.82
N VAL A 229 16.45 -4.56 0.77
CA VAL A 229 15.63 -4.93 1.95
C VAL A 229 16.34 -5.99 2.80
N GLY A 230 16.97 -6.98 2.17
CA GLY A 230 17.62 -8.10 2.85
C GLY A 230 16.64 -8.89 3.72
N SER A 231 17.01 -9.11 4.97
CA SER A 231 16.19 -9.83 5.96
C SER A 231 15.36 -8.93 6.87
N ALA A 232 15.28 -7.61 6.57
CA ALA A 232 14.52 -6.68 7.39
C ALA A 232 13.01 -6.97 7.31
N LYS A 233 12.28 -6.62 8.37
CA LYS A 233 10.84 -6.46 8.27
C LYS A 233 10.56 -5.31 7.31
N ALA A 234 9.60 -5.48 6.41
CA ALA A 234 9.27 -4.48 5.40
C ALA A 234 7.79 -4.10 5.45
N PHE A 235 7.48 -2.88 5.08
CA PHE A 235 6.14 -2.40 4.72
C PHE A 235 6.13 -2.12 3.22
N LEU A 236 5.12 -2.63 2.52
CA LEU A 236 4.96 -2.41 1.09
C LEU A 236 3.81 -1.44 0.86
N THR A 237 4.11 -0.31 0.26
CA THR A 237 3.12 0.66 -0.20
C THR A 237 3.10 0.72 -1.72
N PHE A 238 1.91 0.68 -2.27
CA PHE A 238 1.68 0.65 -3.71
C PHE A 238 0.72 1.77 -4.11
N ASP A 239 1.29 2.87 -4.63
CA ASP A 239 0.50 3.86 -5.31
C ASP A 239 0.04 3.31 -6.66
N ILE A 240 -1.27 3.44 -6.96
CA ILE A 240 -1.81 2.91 -8.20
C ILE A 240 -1.27 3.64 -9.44
N ASP A 241 -0.77 4.85 -9.28
CA ASP A 241 -0.14 5.61 -10.35
C ASP A 241 1.26 5.12 -10.75
N PHE A 242 1.83 4.16 -9.99
CA PHE A 242 2.94 3.34 -10.48
C PHE A 242 2.63 2.74 -11.85
N LEU A 243 1.38 2.35 -12.07
CA LEU A 243 0.89 1.91 -13.36
C LEU A 243 0.85 3.08 -14.35
N ASP A 244 1.03 2.77 -15.63
CA ASP A 244 0.81 3.75 -16.68
C ASP A 244 -0.68 4.16 -16.72
N PRO A 245 -1.00 5.45 -16.99
CA PRO A 245 -2.38 5.91 -17.10
C PRO A 245 -3.27 5.14 -18.08
N ALA A 246 -2.68 4.41 -19.02
CA ALA A 246 -3.42 3.49 -19.89
C ALA A 246 -4.07 2.32 -19.12
N TYR A 247 -3.54 1.97 -17.95
CA TYR A 247 -4.03 0.88 -17.08
C TYR A 247 -4.73 1.40 -15.83
N ALA A 248 -4.31 2.55 -15.30
CA ALA A 248 -4.88 3.16 -14.10
C ALA A 248 -5.17 4.65 -14.32
N PRO A 249 -6.20 5.03 -15.10
CA PRO A 249 -6.50 6.44 -15.40
C PRO A 249 -7.21 7.17 -14.26
N GLY A 250 -7.70 6.45 -13.25
CA GLY A 250 -8.57 6.98 -12.21
C GLY A 250 -7.87 7.57 -10.99
N THR A 251 -6.54 7.66 -11.01
CA THR A 251 -5.76 8.24 -9.93
C THR A 251 -5.72 9.77 -9.96
N GLY A 252 -5.29 10.38 -8.85
CA GLY A 252 -5.23 11.83 -8.67
C GLY A 252 -4.20 12.52 -9.56
N THR A 253 -2.98 11.99 -9.61
CA THR A 253 -1.79 12.59 -10.24
C THR A 253 -1.09 11.65 -11.22
N PRO A 254 -1.77 11.18 -12.30
CA PRO A 254 -1.21 10.20 -13.22
C PRO A 254 -0.02 10.76 -14.00
N VAL A 255 1.06 9.99 -14.10
CA VAL A 255 2.26 10.31 -14.88
C VAL A 255 2.47 9.26 -15.97
N PRO A 256 2.63 9.63 -17.27
CA PRO A 256 2.87 8.68 -18.35
C PRO A 256 4.25 8.02 -18.25
N GLY A 257 4.40 6.86 -18.92
CA GLY A 257 5.66 6.10 -18.91
C GLY A 257 5.78 5.12 -17.74
N GLY A 258 4.65 4.75 -17.14
CA GLY A 258 4.54 3.80 -16.05
C GLY A 258 4.59 2.32 -16.50
N PHE A 259 4.07 1.46 -15.65
CA PHE A 259 4.15 0.00 -15.82
C PHE A 259 2.81 -0.59 -16.23
N THR A 260 2.88 -1.72 -16.91
CA THR A 260 1.70 -2.53 -17.21
C THR A 260 1.24 -3.27 -15.95
N THR A 261 -0.03 -3.66 -15.90
CA THR A 261 -0.55 -4.53 -14.83
C THR A 261 0.19 -5.86 -14.73
N ALA A 262 0.69 -6.40 -15.87
CA ALA A 262 1.47 -7.65 -15.88
C ALA A 262 2.82 -7.46 -15.15
N GLN A 263 3.52 -6.37 -15.41
CA GLN A 263 4.80 -6.04 -14.74
C GLN A 263 4.60 -5.80 -13.24
N ALA A 264 3.55 -5.06 -12.86
CA ALA A 264 3.23 -4.84 -11.45
C ALA A 264 2.92 -6.15 -10.71
N LEU A 265 2.12 -7.05 -11.31
CA LEU A 265 1.83 -8.36 -10.75
C LEU A 265 3.09 -9.25 -10.65
N GLU A 266 4.00 -9.17 -11.62
CA GLU A 266 5.30 -9.86 -11.57
C GLU A 266 6.13 -9.35 -10.39
N LEU A 267 6.23 -8.03 -10.21
CA LEU A 267 6.97 -7.41 -9.11
C LEU A 267 6.37 -7.80 -7.75
N VAL A 268 5.08 -7.57 -7.53
CA VAL A 268 4.45 -7.85 -6.23
C VAL A 268 4.55 -9.34 -5.88
N ARG A 269 4.28 -10.25 -6.83
CA ARG A 269 4.40 -11.71 -6.61
C ARG A 269 5.84 -12.14 -6.35
N GLY A 270 6.77 -11.48 -7.00
CA GLY A 270 8.19 -11.73 -6.85
C GLY A 270 8.76 -11.35 -5.48
N LEU A 271 8.01 -10.68 -4.62
CA LEU A 271 8.43 -10.29 -3.26
C LEU A 271 7.94 -11.25 -2.17
N ALA A 272 7.34 -12.39 -2.53
CA ALA A 272 6.73 -13.34 -1.59
C ALA A 272 7.72 -13.96 -0.59
N ASP A 273 9.02 -13.87 -0.86
CA ASP A 273 10.10 -14.35 0.03
C ASP A 273 10.57 -13.31 1.05
N LEU A 274 10.10 -12.06 0.97
CA LEU A 274 10.42 -11.01 1.93
C LEU A 274 9.50 -11.06 3.16
N ASN A 275 10.02 -10.59 4.28
CA ASN A 275 9.25 -10.49 5.52
C ASN A 275 8.43 -9.20 5.54
N ILE A 276 7.32 -9.16 4.79
CA ILE A 276 6.44 -8.00 4.70
C ILE A 276 5.40 -8.08 5.81
N VAL A 277 5.36 -7.09 6.68
CA VAL A 277 4.51 -7.04 7.88
C VAL A 277 3.24 -6.19 7.70
N GLY A 278 3.12 -5.47 6.60
CA GLY A 278 1.95 -4.67 6.25
C GLY A 278 1.99 -4.25 4.79
N TYR A 279 0.82 -4.05 4.22
CA TYR A 279 0.62 -3.64 2.84
C TYR A 279 -0.43 -2.55 2.75
N ASP A 280 -0.25 -1.62 1.82
CA ASP A 280 -1.34 -0.77 1.36
C ASP A 280 -1.38 -0.66 -0.17
N VAL A 281 -2.53 -0.22 -0.68
CA VAL A 281 -2.76 0.28 -2.04
C VAL A 281 -3.46 1.61 -1.90
N VAL A 282 -2.91 2.65 -2.51
CA VAL A 282 -3.35 4.05 -2.37
C VAL A 282 -3.55 4.75 -3.71
N GLU A 283 -4.15 5.95 -3.71
CA GLU A 283 -4.44 6.83 -4.84
C GLU A 283 -5.36 6.17 -5.90
#